data_09514f1d7c278503f6d41964596d5e6c
#
_entry.id   09514f1d7c278503f6d41964596d5e6c
#
_cell.length_a   1.000
_cell.length_b   1.000
_cell.length_c   1.000
_cell.angle_alpha   90.00
_cell.angle_beta   90.00
_cell.angle_gamma   90.00
#
_symmetry.space_group_name_H-M   'P 1'
#
loop_
_entity.id
_entity.type
_entity.pdbx_description
1 polymer ?
#
loop_
_entity_poly.entity_id
_entity_poly.type
_entity_poly.pdbx_seq_one_letter_code
_entity_poly.pdbx_strand_id
1 'polypeptide(L)'
;MADSNLSLANYNKKRDFTKTLEPKGKVKGSSQNNELRSFVVQKHDASKLHYDFRLESEDGVLVSWAVPKGPSMDPETKRLAILVEDHPLDYLHFEGRIPSGNYGAGTVIVWDTGSYSSKDTLSEQLKKGKISIELYGNKLKGLFSLIRTKRENQWLLIKVKDEYASKDDLTLMQPESVLTGKSNSDIEVERKS
;
A
#
# COMPACT_ATOMS: atom_id res chain seq x y z
N MET A 1 12.50 -15.54 -12.82
CA MET A 1 11.35 -14.63 -12.71
C MET A 1 10.24 -15.40 -11.99
N ALA A 2 9.76 -14.91 -10.85
CA ALA A 2 8.57 -15.50 -10.28
C ALA A 2 7.43 -15.22 -11.26
N ASP A 3 6.64 -16.23 -11.60
CA ASP A 3 5.48 -16.07 -12.47
C ASP A 3 4.48 -15.14 -11.76
N SER A 4 4.25 -13.95 -12.30
CA SER A 4 3.37 -12.94 -11.70
C SER A 4 1.92 -13.44 -11.52
N ASN A 5 1.52 -14.46 -12.31
CA ASN A 5 0.26 -15.16 -12.09
C ASN A 5 0.26 -15.98 -10.78
N LEU A 6 1.40 -16.52 -10.37
CA LEU A 6 1.55 -17.23 -9.09
C LEU A 6 1.52 -16.25 -7.91
N SER A 7 2.02 -15.04 -8.06
CA SER A 7 2.04 -14.04 -6.98
C SER A 7 0.63 -13.60 -6.57
N LEU A 8 -0.33 -13.55 -7.50
CA LEU A 8 -1.74 -13.23 -7.23
C LEU A 8 -2.61 -14.45 -6.85
N ALA A 9 -2.06 -15.65 -6.85
CA ALA A 9 -2.82 -16.86 -6.48
C ALA A 9 -3.36 -16.80 -5.05
N ASN A 10 -2.55 -16.33 -4.10
CA ASN A 10 -2.95 -16.15 -2.70
C ASN A 10 -4.02 -15.08 -2.53
N TYR A 11 -3.90 -13.97 -3.29
CA TYR A 11 -4.91 -12.91 -3.33
C TYR A 11 -6.26 -13.47 -3.79
N ASN A 12 -6.29 -14.19 -4.93
CA ASN A 12 -7.51 -14.77 -5.50
C ASN A 12 -8.13 -15.85 -4.60
N LYS A 13 -7.29 -16.69 -3.97
CA LYS A 13 -7.76 -17.78 -3.09
C LYS A 13 -8.50 -17.30 -1.84
N LYS A 14 -8.14 -16.11 -1.35
CA LYS A 14 -8.71 -15.54 -0.11
C LYS A 14 -10.01 -14.78 -0.33
N ARG A 15 -10.47 -14.62 -1.58
CA ARG A 15 -11.60 -13.74 -1.93
C ARG A 15 -12.71 -14.46 -2.66
N ASP A 16 -13.94 -14.10 -2.34
CA ASP A 16 -15.14 -14.46 -3.08
C ASP A 16 -15.64 -13.23 -3.86
N PHE A 17 -15.23 -13.13 -5.13
CA PHE A 17 -15.54 -11.99 -6.01
C PHE A 17 -17.02 -11.88 -6.38
N THR A 18 -17.87 -12.77 -5.92
CA THR A 18 -19.33 -12.62 -6.02
C THR A 18 -19.89 -11.78 -4.86
N LYS A 19 -19.09 -11.59 -3.80
CA LYS A 19 -19.49 -10.92 -2.56
C LYS A 19 -18.73 -9.64 -2.25
N THR A 20 -17.63 -9.37 -2.95
CA THR A 20 -16.81 -8.17 -2.75
C THR A 20 -16.69 -7.36 -4.04
N LEU A 21 -16.56 -6.03 -3.90
CA LEU A 21 -16.28 -5.12 -5.00
C LEU A 21 -14.77 -5.04 -5.33
N GLU A 22 -13.92 -5.74 -4.58
CA GLU A 22 -12.50 -5.78 -4.86
C GLU A 22 -12.23 -6.32 -6.28
N PRO A 23 -11.24 -5.75 -7.00
CA PRO A 23 -10.91 -6.20 -8.35
C PRO A 23 -10.34 -7.62 -8.33
N LYS A 24 -10.65 -8.40 -9.37
CA LYS A 24 -10.05 -9.74 -9.55
C LYS A 24 -8.55 -9.61 -9.79
N GLY A 25 -7.80 -10.53 -9.20
CA GLY A 25 -6.35 -10.63 -9.39
C GLY A 25 -6.00 -11.05 -10.81
N LYS A 26 -5.75 -10.07 -11.67
CA LYS A 26 -5.19 -10.25 -13.01
C LYS A 26 -3.91 -9.45 -13.12
N VAL A 27 -2.86 -10.07 -13.66
CA VAL A 27 -1.62 -9.37 -13.98
C VAL A 27 -1.87 -8.51 -15.23
N LYS A 28 -1.59 -7.23 -15.11
CA LYS A 28 -1.48 -6.33 -16.26
C LYS A 28 -0.01 -6.18 -16.60
N GLY A 29 0.34 -6.27 -17.88
CA GLY A 29 1.72 -6.06 -18.31
C GLY A 29 2.23 -4.71 -17.78
N SER A 30 3.39 -4.72 -17.14
CA SER A 30 4.03 -3.49 -16.68
C SER A 30 4.47 -2.66 -17.88
N SER A 31 4.39 -1.35 -17.76
CA SER A 31 4.99 -0.41 -18.71
C SER A 31 6.52 -0.59 -18.70
N GLN A 32 7.10 -1.10 -19.76
CA GLN A 32 8.52 -1.48 -19.82
C GLN A 32 9.53 -0.33 -19.72
N ASN A 33 9.09 0.94 -19.71
CA ASN A 33 10.00 2.10 -19.86
C ASN A 33 9.69 3.29 -18.94
N ASN A 34 9.04 3.14 -17.81
CA ASN A 34 8.83 4.27 -16.91
C ASN A 34 9.85 4.24 -15.76
N GLU A 35 10.65 5.28 -15.67
CA GLU A 35 11.47 5.58 -14.48
C GLU A 35 10.62 5.73 -13.21
N LEU A 36 9.32 6.06 -13.37
CA LEU A 36 8.34 6.22 -12.31
C LEU A 36 7.30 5.11 -12.33
N ARG A 37 7.06 4.51 -11.17
CA ARG A 37 6.01 3.51 -10.92
C ARG A 37 4.99 4.05 -9.93
N SER A 38 3.83 3.44 -9.87
CA SER A 38 2.76 3.88 -8.98
C SER A 38 2.95 3.36 -7.56
N PHE A 39 2.48 4.13 -6.58
CA PHE A 39 2.27 3.66 -5.23
C PHE A 39 0.89 4.09 -4.71
N VAL A 40 0.41 3.38 -3.72
CA VAL A 40 -0.79 3.74 -2.98
C VAL A 40 -0.63 3.39 -1.50
N VAL A 41 -1.23 4.20 -0.64
CA VAL A 41 -1.45 3.89 0.76
C VAL A 41 -2.96 3.88 0.99
N GLN A 42 -3.49 2.73 1.37
CA GLN A 42 -4.91 2.59 1.67
C GLN A 42 -5.12 2.49 3.18
N LYS A 43 -5.91 3.40 3.74
CA LYS A 43 -6.34 3.35 5.13
C LYS A 43 -7.48 2.35 5.23
N HIS A 44 -7.24 1.27 5.94
CA HIS A 44 -8.13 0.14 6.06
C HIS A 44 -8.63 -0.01 7.50
N ASP A 45 -9.88 0.34 7.70
CA ASP A 45 -10.57 0.15 8.97
C ASP A 45 -11.26 -1.22 8.97
N ALA A 46 -10.48 -2.23 9.33
CA ALA A 46 -10.87 -3.62 9.48
C ALA A 46 -11.11 -3.93 10.97
N SER A 47 -10.86 -5.16 11.42
CA SER A 47 -10.89 -5.52 12.85
C SER A 47 -9.90 -4.68 13.68
N LYS A 48 -8.82 -4.22 13.05
CA LYS A 48 -7.86 -3.25 13.56
C LYS A 48 -7.51 -2.29 12.44
N LEU A 49 -7.58 -0.98 12.73
CA LEU A 49 -7.13 0.04 11.79
C LEU A 49 -5.66 -0.16 11.43
N HIS A 50 -5.36 -0.14 10.15
CA HIS A 50 -4.01 -0.16 9.61
C HIS A 50 -3.96 0.55 8.26
N TYR A 51 -2.74 0.72 7.74
CA TYR A 51 -2.49 1.33 6.44
C TYR A 51 -1.77 0.32 5.56
N ASP A 52 -2.34 0.01 4.41
CA ASP A 52 -1.72 -0.85 3.41
C ASP A 52 -0.86 -0.01 2.48
N PHE A 53 0.45 -0.15 2.59
CA PHE A 53 1.44 0.50 1.73
C PHE A 53 1.78 -0.44 0.57
N ARG A 54 1.56 0.01 -0.67
CA ARG A 54 1.71 -0.81 -1.86
C ARG A 54 2.57 -0.12 -2.90
N LEU A 55 3.50 -0.87 -3.50
CA LEU A 55 4.39 -0.43 -4.56
C LEU A 55 4.18 -1.27 -5.81
N GLU A 56 3.95 -0.63 -6.96
CA GLU A 56 3.93 -1.30 -8.26
C GLU A 56 5.30 -1.88 -8.57
N SER A 57 5.36 -3.18 -8.85
CA SER A 57 6.58 -3.87 -9.28
C SER A 57 6.70 -3.92 -10.79
N GLU A 58 7.90 -4.25 -11.27
CA GLU A 58 8.18 -4.51 -12.67
C GLU A 58 7.38 -5.70 -13.24
N ASP A 59 6.90 -6.58 -12.37
CA ASP A 59 6.09 -7.75 -12.75
C ASP A 59 4.59 -7.42 -12.92
N GLY A 60 4.18 -6.15 -12.73
CA GLY A 60 2.80 -5.71 -12.92
C GLY A 60 1.85 -6.10 -11.78
N VAL A 61 2.38 -6.17 -10.57
CA VAL A 61 1.62 -6.39 -9.33
C VAL A 61 1.97 -5.33 -8.28
N LEU A 62 1.16 -5.20 -7.24
CA LEU A 62 1.42 -4.35 -6.09
C LEU A 62 2.01 -5.19 -4.95
N VAL A 63 3.30 -5.05 -4.72
CA VAL A 63 3.94 -5.57 -3.50
C VAL A 63 3.43 -4.77 -2.32
N SER A 64 2.99 -5.44 -1.26
CA SER A 64 2.15 -4.82 -0.23
C SER A 64 2.63 -5.10 1.19
N TRP A 65 2.55 -4.06 2.04
CA TRP A 65 2.84 -4.15 3.48
C TRP A 65 1.68 -3.55 4.28
N ALA A 66 1.26 -4.25 5.32
CA ALA A 66 0.36 -3.69 6.33
C ALA A 66 1.18 -2.92 7.37
N VAL A 67 0.87 -1.65 7.57
CA VAL A 67 1.54 -0.73 8.50
C VAL A 67 0.55 -0.35 9.60
N PRO A 68 0.59 -0.97 10.79
CA PRO A 68 -0.45 -0.80 11.81
C PRO A 68 -0.65 0.64 12.29
N LYS A 69 0.42 1.42 12.38
CA LYS A 69 0.38 2.81 12.83
C LYS A 69 0.44 3.84 11.68
N GLY A 70 0.44 3.36 10.44
CA GLY A 70 0.59 4.21 9.26
C GLY A 70 2.01 4.72 9.02
N PRO A 71 2.28 5.30 7.84
CA PRO A 71 3.55 5.94 7.52
C PRO A 71 3.81 7.17 8.39
N SER A 72 5.08 7.55 8.55
CA SER A 72 5.49 8.76 9.25
C SER A 72 6.46 9.57 8.38
N MET A 73 6.36 10.90 8.46
CA MET A 73 7.32 11.82 7.84
C MET A 73 8.49 12.16 8.77
N ASP A 74 8.48 11.62 10.02
CA ASP A 74 9.55 11.81 11.00
C ASP A 74 10.65 10.75 10.82
N PRO A 75 11.89 11.14 10.48
CA PRO A 75 13.01 10.22 10.32
C PRO A 75 13.40 9.45 11.59
N GLU A 76 13.02 9.93 12.76
CA GLU A 76 13.29 9.25 14.04
C GLU A 76 12.26 8.15 14.32
N THR A 77 11.15 8.13 13.59
CA THR A 77 10.07 7.18 13.78
C THR A 77 10.20 5.98 12.83
N LYS A 78 10.37 4.78 13.38
CA LYS A 78 10.38 3.51 12.65
C LYS A 78 9.01 2.87 12.73
N ARG A 79 8.36 2.64 11.60
CA ARG A 79 7.04 2.00 11.53
C ARG A 79 7.17 0.54 11.14
N LEU A 80 6.60 -0.34 11.95
CA LEU A 80 6.46 -1.75 11.58
C LEU A 80 5.64 -1.86 10.30
N ALA A 81 6.14 -2.63 9.35
CA ALA A 81 5.48 -2.96 8.09
C ALA A 81 5.53 -4.47 7.88
N ILE A 82 4.38 -5.11 7.77
CA ILE A 82 4.27 -6.57 7.59
C ILE A 82 4.03 -6.85 6.12
N LEU A 83 4.96 -7.57 5.48
CA LEU A 83 4.81 -8.02 4.11
C LEU A 83 3.62 -9.00 4.03
N VAL A 84 2.69 -8.70 3.14
CA VAL A 84 1.48 -9.49 2.87
C VAL A 84 1.45 -9.93 1.42
N GLU A 85 0.37 -10.61 0.99
CA GLU A 85 0.23 -11.02 -0.41
C GLU A 85 0.21 -9.85 -1.38
N ASP A 86 0.71 -10.08 -2.59
CA ASP A 86 0.64 -9.10 -3.69
C ASP A 86 -0.81 -8.85 -4.08
N HIS A 87 -1.07 -7.64 -4.57
CA HIS A 87 -2.37 -7.21 -5.05
C HIS A 87 -2.31 -6.86 -6.55
N PRO A 88 -3.43 -6.95 -7.28
CA PRO A 88 -3.47 -6.53 -8.69
C PRO A 88 -3.35 -5.01 -8.81
N LEU A 89 -2.83 -4.51 -9.95
CA LEU A 89 -2.71 -3.07 -10.21
C LEU A 89 -4.08 -2.35 -10.15
N ASP A 90 -5.16 -3.03 -10.47
CA ASP A 90 -6.52 -2.46 -10.36
C ASP A 90 -6.89 -2.07 -8.93
N TYR A 91 -6.16 -2.56 -7.93
CA TYR A 91 -6.36 -2.20 -6.52
C TYR A 91 -5.85 -0.79 -6.17
N LEU A 92 -5.05 -0.15 -7.04
CA LEU A 92 -4.49 1.21 -6.83
C LEU A 92 -5.56 2.26 -6.48
N HIS A 93 -6.75 2.13 -7.05
CA HIS A 93 -7.83 3.11 -6.88
C HIS A 93 -9.01 2.55 -6.10
N PHE A 94 -8.86 1.39 -5.48
CA PHE A 94 -9.95 0.75 -4.75
C PHE A 94 -10.28 1.54 -3.48
N GLU A 95 -11.51 2.03 -3.42
CA GLU A 95 -12.17 2.55 -2.22
C GLU A 95 -13.51 1.84 -2.05
N GLY A 96 -13.90 1.58 -0.83
CA GLY A 96 -15.18 0.97 -0.59
C GLY A 96 -15.20 0.07 0.63
N ARG A 97 -16.25 -0.72 0.73
CA ARG A 97 -16.46 -1.67 1.80
C ARG A 97 -16.20 -3.10 1.35
N ILE A 98 -15.41 -3.81 2.12
CA ILE A 98 -15.28 -5.27 2.03
C ILE A 98 -16.31 -5.85 3.01
N PRO A 99 -17.32 -6.62 2.52
CA PRO A 99 -18.42 -7.11 3.36
C PRO A 99 -17.95 -8.02 4.49
N SER A 100 -18.70 -8.01 5.59
CA SER A 100 -18.47 -8.90 6.73
C SER A 100 -18.44 -10.38 6.30
N GLY A 101 -17.60 -11.18 6.92
CA GLY A 101 -17.39 -12.58 6.57
C GLY A 101 -16.39 -12.82 5.42
N ASN A 102 -15.90 -11.79 4.77
CA ASN A 102 -14.82 -11.87 3.80
C ASN A 102 -13.46 -11.54 4.45
N TYR A 103 -12.39 -12.02 3.84
CA TYR A 103 -11.04 -11.67 4.24
C TYR A 103 -10.82 -10.16 4.12
N GLY A 104 -10.34 -9.52 5.18
CA GLY A 104 -10.12 -8.08 5.19
C GLY A 104 -11.40 -7.25 5.32
N ALA A 105 -12.51 -7.81 5.83
CA ALA A 105 -13.77 -7.09 6.02
C ALA A 105 -13.56 -5.75 6.75
N GLY A 106 -14.18 -4.68 6.21
CA GLY A 106 -14.05 -3.31 6.71
C GLY A 106 -14.15 -2.28 5.60
N THR A 107 -13.78 -1.06 5.87
CA THR A 107 -13.79 0.05 4.90
C THR A 107 -12.38 0.43 4.48
N VAL A 108 -12.21 0.73 3.20
CA VAL A 108 -10.94 1.09 2.58
C VAL A 108 -11.08 2.44 1.87
N ILE A 109 -10.16 3.35 2.14
CA ILE A 109 -10.01 4.61 1.38
C ILE A 109 -8.58 4.73 0.87
N VAL A 110 -8.39 5.42 -0.25
CA VAL A 110 -7.06 5.79 -0.77
C VAL A 110 -6.56 7.00 0.00
N TRP A 111 -5.82 6.72 1.10
CA TRP A 111 -5.29 7.77 1.98
C TRP A 111 -4.21 8.61 1.30
N ASP A 112 -3.34 7.97 0.49
CA ASP A 112 -2.38 8.66 -0.37
C ASP A 112 -2.09 7.84 -1.63
N THR A 113 -1.72 8.51 -2.71
CA THR A 113 -1.30 7.88 -3.96
C THR A 113 -0.41 8.82 -4.76
N GLY A 114 0.35 8.25 -5.67
CA GLY A 114 1.25 8.98 -6.55
C GLY A 114 2.19 8.03 -7.27
N SER A 115 3.36 8.53 -7.60
CA SER A 115 4.44 7.76 -8.20
C SER A 115 5.64 7.63 -7.28
N TYR A 116 6.51 6.69 -7.59
CA TYR A 116 7.81 6.56 -6.93
C TYR A 116 8.91 6.24 -7.94
N SER A 117 10.13 6.58 -7.59
CA SER A 117 11.34 6.20 -8.30
C SER A 117 12.26 5.36 -7.40
N SER A 118 13.09 4.53 -8.02
CA SER A 118 14.15 3.79 -7.36
C SER A 118 15.29 3.50 -8.34
N LYS A 119 16.50 3.28 -7.83
CA LYS A 119 17.68 2.97 -8.67
C LYS A 119 17.66 1.53 -9.17
N ASP A 120 17.26 0.59 -8.32
CA ASP A 120 17.20 -0.83 -8.62
C ASP A 120 15.74 -1.26 -8.76
N THR A 121 15.50 -2.40 -9.40
CA THR A 121 14.17 -3.00 -9.48
C THR A 121 13.65 -3.35 -8.09
N LEU A 122 12.33 -3.33 -7.91
CA LEU A 122 11.72 -3.67 -6.62
C LEU A 122 12.04 -5.11 -6.22
N SER A 123 12.05 -6.03 -7.19
CA SER A 123 12.38 -7.45 -6.96
C SER A 123 13.83 -7.66 -6.47
N GLU A 124 14.79 -6.92 -7.02
CA GLU A 124 16.18 -6.97 -6.54
C GLU A 124 16.33 -6.42 -5.12
N GLN A 125 15.66 -5.30 -4.83
CA GLN A 125 15.65 -4.68 -3.52
C GLN A 125 14.98 -5.56 -2.46
N LEU A 126 13.87 -6.23 -2.81
CA LEU A 126 13.20 -7.20 -1.94
C LEU A 126 14.13 -8.36 -1.57
N LYS A 127 14.85 -8.93 -2.54
CA LYS A 127 15.84 -10.00 -2.29
C LYS A 127 16.94 -9.54 -1.33
N LYS A 128 17.47 -8.33 -1.55
CA LYS A 128 18.49 -7.71 -0.68
C LYS A 128 17.95 -7.40 0.75
N GLY A 129 16.63 -7.33 0.95
CA GLY A 129 16.02 -6.98 2.23
C GLY A 129 16.11 -5.50 2.57
N LYS A 130 16.39 -4.65 1.59
CA LYS A 130 16.45 -3.19 1.75
C LYS A 130 15.90 -2.52 0.49
N ILE A 131 14.85 -1.74 0.67
CA ILE A 131 14.22 -0.95 -0.39
C ILE A 131 14.48 0.52 -0.11
N SER A 132 14.95 1.24 -1.11
CA SER A 132 15.17 2.69 -1.08
C SER A 132 14.43 3.31 -2.25
N ILE A 133 13.48 4.19 -1.94
CA ILE A 133 12.57 4.82 -2.91
C ILE A 133 12.42 6.30 -2.62
N GLU A 134 12.07 7.05 -3.65
CA GLU A 134 11.61 8.43 -3.52
C GLU A 134 10.14 8.49 -3.90
N LEU A 135 9.29 8.97 -2.99
CA LEU A 135 7.85 9.09 -3.17
C LEU A 135 7.47 10.49 -3.66
N TYR A 136 6.53 10.51 -4.60
CA TYR A 136 5.90 11.71 -5.16
C TYR A 136 4.38 11.60 -4.97
N GLY A 137 3.95 11.57 -3.70
CA GLY A 137 2.55 11.47 -3.30
C GLY A 137 1.91 12.83 -3.05
N ASN A 138 0.63 12.80 -2.73
CA ASN A 138 -0.07 14.00 -2.28
C ASN A 138 0.35 14.35 -0.84
N LYS A 139 0.49 13.35 0.02
CA LYS A 139 0.85 13.48 1.44
C LYS A 139 2.29 13.06 1.71
N LEU A 140 2.70 11.88 1.21
CA LEU A 140 4.03 11.34 1.41
C LEU A 140 4.97 11.80 0.28
N LYS A 141 6.08 12.45 0.65
CA LYS A 141 7.05 12.97 -0.31
C LYS A 141 8.48 12.68 0.14
N GLY A 142 9.36 12.55 -0.87
CA GLY A 142 10.80 12.40 -0.66
C GLY A 142 11.22 10.96 -0.34
N LEU A 143 12.37 10.83 0.30
CA LEU A 143 13.08 9.57 0.45
C LEU A 143 12.53 8.71 1.60
N PHE A 144 12.29 7.43 1.30
CA PHE A 144 11.88 6.41 2.26
C PHE A 144 12.73 5.14 2.11
N SER A 145 12.88 4.43 3.20
CA SER A 145 13.48 3.09 3.22
C SER A 145 12.55 2.08 3.89
N LEU A 146 12.51 0.86 3.33
CA LEU A 146 11.97 -0.31 4.02
C LEU A 146 13.14 -1.28 4.27
N ILE A 147 13.31 -1.70 5.50
CA ILE A 147 14.40 -2.56 5.92
C ILE A 147 13.83 -3.82 6.56
N ARG A 148 14.15 -4.99 6.00
CA ARG A 148 13.72 -6.27 6.53
C ARG A 148 14.42 -6.54 7.87
N THR A 149 13.63 -6.98 8.85
CA THR A 149 14.14 -7.38 10.15
C THR A 149 14.63 -8.84 10.12
N LYS A 150 15.02 -9.39 11.24
CA LYS A 150 15.38 -10.82 11.37
C LYS A 150 14.18 -11.75 11.11
N ARG A 151 12.95 -11.24 11.21
CA ARG A 151 11.73 -11.98 10.86
C ARG A 151 11.37 -11.70 9.40
N GLU A 152 11.24 -12.75 8.61
CA GLU A 152 11.16 -12.68 7.14
C GLU A 152 10.09 -11.74 6.59
N ASN A 153 8.89 -11.73 7.18
CA ASN A 153 7.79 -10.89 6.74
C ASN A 153 7.71 -9.53 7.45
N GLN A 154 8.63 -9.23 8.38
CA GLN A 154 8.63 -7.97 9.13
C GLN A 154 9.68 -7.01 8.60
N TRP A 155 9.22 -5.81 8.28
CA TRP A 155 10.02 -4.70 7.77
C TRP A 155 9.82 -3.47 8.63
N LEU A 156 10.72 -2.51 8.50
CA LEU A 156 10.61 -1.18 9.09
C LEU A 156 10.51 -0.16 7.95
N LEU A 157 9.41 0.57 7.91
CA LEU A 157 9.22 1.72 7.03
C LEU A 157 9.73 2.98 7.74
N ILE A 158 10.66 3.68 7.12
CA ILE A 158 11.40 4.80 7.72
C ILE A 158 11.50 5.94 6.70
N LYS A 159 11.13 7.15 7.13
CA LYS A 159 11.43 8.37 6.38
C LYS A 159 12.93 8.66 6.44
N VAL A 160 13.57 8.85 5.31
CA VAL A 160 14.95 9.34 5.27
C VAL A 160 14.93 10.87 5.46
N LYS A 161 15.91 11.41 6.20
CA LYS A 161 16.02 12.85 6.43
C LYS A 161 16.27 13.59 5.12
N ASP A 162 15.33 14.42 4.73
CA ASP A 162 15.38 15.32 3.56
C ASP A 162 14.55 16.58 3.83
N GLU A 163 14.35 17.41 2.81
CA GLU A 163 13.56 18.65 2.92
C GLU A 163 12.07 18.43 3.25
N TYR A 164 11.53 17.23 3.01
CA TYR A 164 10.15 16.88 3.30
C TYR A 164 9.95 16.29 4.71
N ALA A 165 11.03 16.04 5.45
CA ALA A 165 10.95 15.49 6.80
C ALA A 165 10.16 16.41 7.74
N SER A 166 9.21 15.84 8.49
CA SER A 166 8.36 16.57 9.43
C SER A 166 7.99 15.69 10.61
N LYS A 167 7.83 16.29 11.78
CA LYS A 167 7.28 15.61 12.98
C LYS A 167 5.77 15.58 13.02
N ASP A 168 5.10 16.18 12.02
CA ASP A 168 3.64 16.19 11.93
C ASP A 168 3.09 14.78 11.69
N ASP A 169 2.06 14.40 12.42
CA ASP A 169 1.35 13.15 12.19
C ASP A 169 0.27 13.33 11.12
N LEU A 170 0.63 13.06 9.88
CA LEU A 170 -0.29 13.19 8.73
C LEU A 170 -1.50 12.24 8.84
N THR A 171 -1.40 11.13 9.57
CA THR A 171 -2.52 10.20 9.76
C THR A 171 -3.65 10.82 10.58
N LEU A 172 -3.30 11.76 11.46
CA LEU A 172 -4.25 12.54 12.28
C LEU A 172 -4.65 13.85 11.60
N MET A 173 -3.70 14.54 10.97
CA MET A 173 -3.95 15.86 10.38
C MET A 173 -4.68 15.81 9.04
N GLN A 174 -4.51 14.74 8.29
CA GLN A 174 -5.08 14.54 6.96
C GLN A 174 -5.65 13.12 6.82
N PRO A 175 -6.73 12.79 7.56
CA PRO A 175 -7.23 11.42 7.66
C PRO A 175 -8.03 10.95 6.44
N GLU A 176 -8.45 11.87 5.53
CA GLU A 176 -9.36 11.61 4.41
C GLU A 176 -8.65 11.04 3.18
N SER A 177 -9.46 10.49 2.28
CA SER A 177 -9.04 10.06 0.94
C SER A 177 -8.53 11.22 0.10
N VAL A 178 -7.43 11.02 -0.63
CA VAL A 178 -6.94 12.00 -1.64
C VAL A 178 -7.70 11.92 -2.95
N LEU A 179 -8.51 10.87 -3.18
CA LEU A 179 -9.32 10.72 -4.39
C LEU A 179 -10.71 11.33 -4.21
N THR A 180 -11.38 11.04 -3.09
CA THR A 180 -12.79 11.38 -2.88
C THR A 180 -13.03 12.37 -1.77
N GLY A 181 -12.03 12.64 -0.93
CA GLY A 181 -12.16 13.46 0.28
C GLY A 181 -12.96 12.78 1.40
N LYS A 182 -13.34 11.49 1.22
CA LYS A 182 -14.12 10.75 2.21
C LYS A 182 -13.25 10.17 3.31
N SER A 183 -13.84 10.02 4.49
CA SER A 183 -13.30 9.21 5.58
C SER A 183 -13.81 7.76 5.50
N ASN A 184 -13.21 6.86 6.28
CA ASN A 184 -13.73 5.49 6.42
C ASN A 184 -15.19 5.48 6.97
N SER A 185 -15.52 6.44 7.84
CA SER A 185 -16.89 6.59 8.38
C SER A 185 -17.90 6.94 7.29
N ASP A 186 -17.54 7.77 6.31
CA ASP A 186 -18.42 8.14 5.20
C ASP A 186 -18.74 6.92 4.33
N ILE A 187 -17.74 6.08 4.06
CA ILE A 187 -17.94 4.80 3.33
C ILE A 187 -18.89 3.87 4.08
N GLU A 188 -18.83 3.84 5.41
CA GLU A 188 -19.71 3.00 6.23
C GLU A 188 -21.18 3.50 6.22
N VAL A 189 -21.40 4.81 6.18
CA VAL A 189 -22.73 5.44 6.20
C VAL A 189 -23.47 5.28 4.86
N GLU A 190 -22.78 5.35 3.72
CA GLU A 190 -23.38 5.22 2.38
C GLU A 190 -24.20 3.92 2.18
N ARG A 191 -24.02 2.92 3.03
CA ARG A 191 -24.83 1.70 3.03
C ARG A 191 -26.21 1.86 3.65
N LYS A 192 -26.41 2.87 4.49
CA LYS A 192 -27.67 3.02 5.29
C LYS A 192 -28.70 3.90 4.59
N SER A 193 -28.33 4.47 3.46
CA SER A 193 -29.20 5.23 2.55
C SER A 193 -29.59 4.43 1.33
#